data_2f208c5637398e29a7ac3c176f87f9e1
#
_entry.id   2f208c5637398e29a7ac3c176f87f9e1
#
_cell.length_a   1.000
_cell.length_b   1.000
_cell.length_c   1.000
_cell.angle_alpha   90.00
_cell.angle_beta   90.00
_cell.angle_gamma   90.00
#
_symmetry.space_group_name_H-M   'P 1'
#
loop_
_entity.id
_entity.type
_entity.pdbx_description
1 polymer ?
#
loop_
_entity_poly.entity_id
_entity_poly.type
_entity_poly.pdbx_seq_one_letter_code
_entity_poly.pdbx_strand_id
1 'polypeptide(L)'
;MSDRAEAQAPIQCPPALTAATRLIVVTAADMNKPGALLTTFERTSPAAAWVPTGALREAVVGLNGLAWGVAFRHLAKPAEPLKQEGDKRSPIGIYPVGASFGFEASARPGHVALEKDRHICVEDVRSPHYGRIVDRTVIAPGTKFDQMRDEPLYRSGLFVDYPPDASAKGGSCIFIHVWRKPGQGTAGCVALDEKDVVDLQDWASAAPTAIAILAKPAAPRFAGCLP
;
A
#
# COMPACT_ATOMS: atom_id res chain seq x y z
N MET A 1 26.92 10.53 -35.31
CA MET A 1 26.68 9.39 -34.43
C MET A 1 25.29 9.57 -33.90
N SER A 2 24.36 8.74 -34.37
CA SER A 2 22.93 8.90 -34.08
C SER A 2 22.63 8.11 -32.80
N ASP A 3 22.34 8.80 -31.69
CA ASP A 3 21.85 8.19 -30.45
C ASP A 3 20.46 7.62 -30.74
N ARG A 4 20.40 6.34 -31.01
CA ARG A 4 19.15 5.60 -30.96
C ARG A 4 18.78 5.45 -29.47
N ALA A 5 17.83 6.27 -29.01
CA ALA A 5 17.14 5.99 -27.76
C ALA A 5 16.54 4.57 -27.86
N GLU A 6 17.06 3.62 -27.12
CA GLU A 6 16.45 2.30 -26.97
C GLU A 6 15.04 2.52 -26.40
N ALA A 7 14.05 2.25 -27.23
CA ALA A 7 12.65 2.21 -26.79
C ALA A 7 12.53 1.11 -25.74
N GLN A 8 12.37 1.50 -24.48
CA GLN A 8 12.06 0.55 -23.40
C GLN A 8 10.82 -0.25 -23.80
N ALA A 9 10.93 -1.58 -23.71
CA ALA A 9 9.79 -2.47 -23.95
C ALA A 9 8.60 -2.01 -23.07
N PRO A 10 7.37 -2.06 -23.58
CA PRO A 10 6.19 -1.66 -22.83
C PRO A 10 6.12 -2.47 -21.53
N ILE A 11 5.96 -1.78 -20.40
CA ILE A 11 5.83 -2.41 -19.08
C ILE A 11 4.57 -3.28 -19.11
N GLN A 12 4.73 -4.56 -18.82
CA GLN A 12 3.59 -5.43 -18.59
C GLN A 12 2.91 -5.01 -17.30
N CYS A 13 1.64 -4.59 -17.38
CA CYS A 13 0.90 -4.13 -16.22
C CYS A 13 0.77 -5.25 -15.17
N PRO A 14 0.98 -4.93 -13.87
CA PRO A 14 0.92 -5.93 -12.82
C PRO A 14 -0.42 -6.66 -12.77
N PRO A 15 -0.44 -7.97 -12.45
CA PRO A 15 -1.68 -8.76 -12.34
C PRO A 15 -2.71 -8.14 -11.39
N ALA A 16 -2.28 -7.52 -10.30
CA ALA A 16 -3.13 -6.79 -9.37
C ALA A 16 -3.98 -5.72 -10.08
N LEU A 17 -3.37 -4.98 -11.02
CA LEU A 17 -4.06 -3.95 -11.77
C LEU A 17 -4.93 -4.54 -12.89
N THR A 18 -4.43 -5.56 -13.59
CA THR A 18 -5.18 -6.16 -14.72
C THR A 18 -6.45 -6.86 -14.24
N ALA A 19 -6.48 -7.41 -13.03
CA ALA A 19 -7.64 -8.06 -12.45
C ALA A 19 -8.63 -7.08 -11.79
N ALA A 20 -8.18 -5.87 -11.40
CA ALA A 20 -8.99 -4.92 -10.67
C ALA A 20 -10.00 -4.20 -11.56
N THR A 21 -11.17 -3.87 -11.00
CA THR A 21 -12.12 -2.90 -11.55
C THR A 21 -12.19 -1.61 -10.76
N ARG A 22 -11.47 -1.54 -9.64
CA ARG A 22 -11.29 -0.35 -8.80
C ARG A 22 -9.82 -0.08 -8.57
N LEU A 23 -9.44 1.19 -8.61
CA LEU A 23 -8.05 1.60 -8.45
C LEU A 23 -7.96 2.80 -7.53
N ILE A 24 -7.16 2.67 -6.47
CA ILE A 24 -6.72 3.77 -5.62
C ILE A 24 -5.36 4.24 -6.14
N VAL A 25 -5.22 5.53 -6.44
CA VAL A 25 -3.93 6.12 -6.83
C VAL A 25 -3.50 7.10 -5.74
N VAL A 26 -2.40 6.81 -5.08
CA VAL A 26 -1.76 7.66 -4.06
C VAL A 26 -0.53 8.28 -4.69
N THR A 27 -0.50 9.61 -4.80
CA THR A 27 0.56 10.34 -5.46
C THR A 27 1.22 11.34 -4.52
N ALA A 28 2.49 11.15 -4.19
CA ALA A 28 3.32 12.14 -3.52
C ALA A 28 4.03 13.05 -4.54
N ALA A 29 4.31 14.30 -4.16
CA ALA A 29 4.99 15.26 -5.03
C ALA A 29 6.44 14.81 -5.35
N ASP A 30 7.11 14.23 -4.37
CA ASP A 30 8.48 13.70 -4.48
C ASP A 30 8.65 12.42 -3.63
N MET A 31 9.85 11.84 -3.64
CA MET A 31 10.13 10.59 -2.93
C MET A 31 10.51 10.77 -1.45
N ASN A 32 10.62 12.00 -0.94
CA ASN A 32 11.25 12.25 0.37
C ASN A 32 10.32 12.97 1.36
N LYS A 33 9.07 13.22 0.98
CA LYS A 33 8.09 13.91 1.82
C LYS A 33 6.85 13.04 2.05
N PRO A 34 6.20 13.16 3.22
CA PRO A 34 5.06 12.32 3.57
C PRO A 34 3.74 12.77 2.93
N GLY A 35 3.62 14.01 2.49
CA GLY A 35 2.36 14.53 1.92
C GLY A 35 2.04 13.88 0.59
N ALA A 36 0.81 13.40 0.44
CA ALA A 36 0.29 12.77 -0.76
C ALA A 36 -1.16 13.14 -1.03
N LEU A 37 -1.62 12.88 -2.22
CA LEU A 37 -3.01 12.98 -2.63
C LEU A 37 -3.50 11.60 -3.08
N LEU A 38 -4.76 11.29 -2.79
CA LEU A 38 -5.42 10.05 -3.17
C LEU A 38 -6.59 10.36 -4.10
N THR A 39 -6.66 9.61 -5.20
CA THR A 39 -7.76 9.62 -6.17
C THR A 39 -8.23 8.19 -6.40
N THR A 40 -9.52 8.01 -6.62
CA THR A 40 -10.12 6.71 -6.94
C THR A 40 -10.59 6.67 -8.40
N PHE A 41 -10.51 5.48 -9.00
CA PHE A 41 -10.94 5.22 -10.37
C PHE A 41 -11.74 3.92 -10.42
N GLU A 42 -12.69 3.86 -11.32
CA GLU A 42 -13.46 2.65 -11.63
C GLU A 42 -13.40 2.34 -13.13
N ARG A 43 -13.63 1.07 -13.47
CA ARG A 43 -13.88 0.62 -14.84
C ARG A 43 -14.89 -0.51 -14.84
N THR A 44 -15.67 -0.60 -15.90
CA THR A 44 -16.75 -1.59 -16.01
C THR A 44 -16.25 -3.01 -16.24
N SER A 45 -15.05 -3.16 -16.74
CA SER A 45 -14.37 -4.46 -16.93
C SER A 45 -12.85 -4.26 -16.96
N PRO A 46 -12.04 -5.32 -16.81
CA PRO A 46 -10.58 -5.24 -16.90
C PRO A 46 -10.05 -4.65 -18.22
N ALA A 47 -10.82 -4.69 -19.31
CA ALA A 47 -10.43 -4.13 -20.60
C ALA A 47 -10.91 -2.69 -20.82
N ALA A 48 -11.78 -2.16 -19.96
CA ALA A 48 -12.30 -0.82 -20.08
C ALA A 48 -11.31 0.24 -19.58
N ALA A 49 -11.46 1.47 -20.08
CA ALA A 49 -10.69 2.61 -19.58
C ALA A 49 -11.07 2.95 -18.15
N TRP A 50 -10.11 3.45 -17.38
CA TRP A 50 -10.31 3.97 -16.04
C TRP A 50 -11.04 5.32 -16.08
N VAL A 51 -12.05 5.46 -15.24
CA VAL A 51 -12.82 6.70 -15.06
C VAL A 51 -12.62 7.18 -13.62
N PRO A 52 -12.21 8.44 -13.40
CA PRO A 52 -12.04 8.96 -12.05
C PRO A 52 -13.38 9.00 -11.31
N THR A 53 -13.36 8.66 -10.03
CA THR A 53 -14.54 8.65 -9.15
C THR A 53 -14.21 9.34 -7.83
N GLY A 54 -15.22 10.02 -7.25
CA GLY A 54 -15.08 10.71 -5.98
C GLY A 54 -14.18 11.96 -6.02
N ALA A 55 -14.03 12.59 -4.86
CA ALA A 55 -13.21 13.76 -4.69
C ALA A 55 -11.73 13.39 -4.45
N LEU A 56 -10.83 14.31 -4.78
CA LEU A 56 -9.43 14.25 -4.37
C LEU A 56 -9.35 14.32 -2.84
N ARG A 57 -8.59 13.43 -2.22
CA ARG A 57 -8.42 13.36 -0.77
C ARG A 57 -6.97 13.64 -0.39
N GLU A 58 -6.77 14.32 0.73
CA GLU A 58 -5.46 14.41 1.35
C GLU A 58 -5.07 13.06 1.95
N ALA A 59 -3.81 12.69 1.78
CA ALA A 59 -3.24 11.47 2.33
C ALA A 59 -1.81 11.71 2.81
N VAL A 60 -1.30 10.81 3.61
CA VAL A 60 0.11 10.76 3.97
C VAL A 60 0.67 9.37 3.68
N VAL A 61 1.94 9.34 3.35
CA VAL A 61 2.76 8.13 3.18
C VAL A 61 3.81 8.04 4.29
N GLY A 62 4.80 7.21 4.13
CA GLY A 62 5.89 7.08 5.11
C GLY A 62 6.52 8.42 5.50
N LEU A 63 6.93 8.57 6.75
CA LEU A 63 7.56 9.79 7.29
C LEU A 63 8.74 10.28 6.42
N ASN A 64 9.52 9.34 5.90
CA ASN A 64 10.64 9.60 5.00
C ASN A 64 10.22 9.56 3.51
N GLY A 65 8.92 9.56 3.19
CA GLY A 65 8.36 9.52 1.85
C GLY A 65 8.23 8.10 1.29
N LEU A 66 8.73 7.87 0.11
CA LEU A 66 8.54 6.66 -0.70
C LEU A 66 9.87 5.98 -1.03
N ALA A 67 9.83 4.66 -1.25
CA ALA A 67 10.94 3.86 -1.76
C ALA A 67 10.39 2.75 -2.68
N TRP A 68 11.19 2.27 -3.64
CA TRP A 68 10.76 1.23 -4.57
C TRP A 68 10.47 -0.08 -3.84
N GLY A 69 9.23 -0.54 -3.91
CA GLY A 69 8.80 -1.83 -3.38
C GLY A 69 9.53 -2.99 -4.05
N VAL A 70 9.65 -4.12 -3.34
CA VAL A 70 10.48 -5.27 -3.77
C VAL A 70 10.17 -5.68 -5.21
N ALA A 71 8.90 -5.84 -5.57
CA ALA A 71 8.48 -6.26 -6.90
C ALA A 71 8.80 -5.24 -8.02
N PHE A 72 9.09 -3.99 -7.67
CA PHE A 72 9.29 -2.88 -8.61
C PHE A 72 10.71 -2.28 -8.54
N ARG A 73 11.64 -2.90 -7.82
CA ARG A 73 13.04 -2.43 -7.70
C ARG A 73 13.75 -2.32 -9.04
N HIS A 74 13.40 -3.14 -10.00
CA HIS A 74 13.96 -3.12 -11.36
C HIS A 74 13.64 -1.82 -12.12
N LEU A 75 12.64 -1.05 -11.68
CA LEU A 75 12.29 0.25 -12.24
C LEU A 75 13.05 1.42 -11.56
N ALA A 76 13.77 1.17 -10.48
CA ALA A 76 14.52 2.20 -9.78
C ALA A 76 15.70 2.71 -10.61
N LYS A 77 15.94 4.02 -10.57
CA LYS A 77 17.19 4.61 -11.07
C LYS A 77 18.29 4.49 -10.02
N PRO A 78 19.56 4.56 -10.41
CA PRO A 78 20.66 4.70 -9.45
C PRO A 78 20.37 5.81 -8.44
N ALA A 79 20.70 5.58 -7.16
CA ALA A 79 20.47 6.47 -6.03
C ALA A 79 19.00 6.68 -5.58
N GLU A 80 18.01 6.11 -6.25
CA GLU A 80 16.65 6.10 -5.71
C GLU A 80 16.49 5.08 -4.58
N PRO A 81 15.75 5.41 -3.51
CA PRO A 81 15.63 4.52 -2.35
C PRO A 81 14.89 3.24 -2.70
N LEU A 82 15.44 2.11 -2.27
CA LEU A 82 14.79 0.79 -2.30
C LEU A 82 14.17 0.51 -0.94
N LYS A 83 12.91 0.02 -0.93
CA LYS A 83 12.17 -0.25 0.30
C LYS A 83 12.90 -1.25 1.19
N GLN A 84 13.05 -0.89 2.46
CA GLN A 84 13.64 -1.70 3.51
C GLN A 84 12.79 -1.67 4.78
N GLU A 85 12.91 -2.74 5.58
CA GLU A 85 12.26 -2.80 6.89
C GLU A 85 12.75 -1.66 7.79
N GLY A 86 11.80 -0.95 8.44
CA GLY A 86 12.10 0.14 9.37
C GLY A 86 12.54 1.47 8.72
N ASP A 87 12.57 1.59 7.39
CA ASP A 87 13.00 2.81 6.68
C ASP A 87 12.00 3.98 6.76
N LYS A 88 10.79 3.73 7.26
CA LYS A 88 9.67 4.67 7.35
C LYS A 88 9.29 5.26 5.97
N ARG A 89 9.38 4.45 4.92
CA ARG A 89 8.97 4.80 3.55
C ARG A 89 7.83 3.89 3.10
N SER A 90 6.85 4.42 2.39
CA SER A 90 5.84 3.59 1.74
C SER A 90 6.38 3.01 0.42
N PRO A 91 5.97 1.78 0.06
CA PRO A 91 6.51 1.12 -1.13
C PRO A 91 5.90 1.69 -2.42
N ILE A 92 6.73 2.19 -3.33
CA ILE A 92 6.31 2.50 -4.69
C ILE A 92 5.98 1.20 -5.41
N GLY A 93 4.80 1.16 -6.03
CA GLY A 93 4.33 0.02 -6.80
C GLY A 93 2.82 -0.05 -6.92
N ILE A 94 2.33 -1.18 -7.43
CA ILE A 94 0.92 -1.47 -7.62
C ILE A 94 0.62 -2.80 -6.93
N TYR A 95 -0.31 -2.79 -5.98
CA TYR A 95 -0.60 -3.92 -5.10
C TYR A 95 -2.10 -4.20 -5.04
N PRO A 96 -2.54 -5.45 -4.80
CA PRO A 96 -3.93 -5.71 -4.47
C PRO A 96 -4.30 -5.02 -3.15
N VAL A 97 -5.55 -4.59 -3.04
CA VAL A 97 -6.16 -4.20 -1.76
C VAL A 97 -6.93 -5.41 -1.24
N GLY A 98 -6.58 -5.83 -0.05
CA GLY A 98 -7.20 -6.94 0.65
C GLY A 98 -8.46 -6.53 1.41
N ALA A 99 -8.85 -7.33 2.38
CA ALA A 99 -10.01 -7.09 3.22
C ALA A 99 -9.89 -5.79 4.03
N SER A 100 -11.03 -5.24 4.42
CA SER A 100 -11.09 -4.18 5.42
C SER A 100 -10.87 -4.75 6.82
N PHE A 101 -10.37 -3.93 7.72
CA PHE A 101 -10.24 -4.27 9.14
C PHE A 101 -10.64 -3.11 10.03
N GLY A 102 -10.89 -3.38 11.28
CA GLY A 102 -11.19 -2.36 12.28
C GLY A 102 -11.36 -2.93 13.67
N PHE A 103 -11.71 -2.08 14.62
CA PHE A 103 -11.93 -2.52 16.00
C PHE A 103 -13.32 -3.13 16.21
N GLU A 104 -14.28 -2.73 15.40
CA GLU A 104 -15.64 -3.18 15.46
C GLU A 104 -15.95 -4.20 14.35
N ALA A 105 -16.92 -5.06 14.59
CA ALA A 105 -17.43 -5.94 13.55
C ALA A 105 -18.14 -5.15 12.44
N SER A 106 -18.10 -5.66 11.22
CA SER A 106 -18.76 -5.03 10.08
C SER A 106 -19.36 -6.08 9.15
N ALA A 107 -20.43 -5.71 8.44
CA ALA A 107 -21.04 -6.53 7.41
C ALA A 107 -20.29 -6.53 6.06
N ARG A 108 -19.18 -5.79 5.94
CA ARG A 108 -18.36 -5.77 4.72
C ARG A 108 -17.79 -7.16 4.44
N PRO A 109 -17.80 -7.63 3.19
CA PRO A 109 -17.23 -8.93 2.84
C PRO A 109 -15.78 -9.07 3.32
N GLY A 110 -15.49 -10.14 4.05
CA GLY A 110 -14.16 -10.45 4.55
C GLY A 110 -13.60 -9.51 5.62
N HIS A 111 -14.40 -8.58 6.16
CA HIS A 111 -13.95 -7.66 7.20
C HIS A 111 -13.36 -8.40 8.41
N VAL A 112 -12.23 -7.93 8.90
CA VAL A 112 -11.53 -8.47 10.06
C VAL A 112 -11.71 -7.54 11.25
N ALA A 113 -12.51 -7.95 12.23
CA ALA A 113 -12.54 -7.30 13.53
C ALA A 113 -11.26 -7.65 14.29
N LEU A 114 -10.43 -6.65 14.57
CA LEU A 114 -9.12 -6.86 15.20
C LEU A 114 -9.28 -7.27 16.66
N GLU A 115 -8.71 -8.39 17.01
CA GLU A 115 -8.64 -8.91 18.38
C GLU A 115 -7.20 -8.86 18.88
N LYS A 116 -7.04 -8.49 20.17
CA LYS A 116 -5.72 -8.49 20.82
C LYS A 116 -5.11 -9.88 20.78
N ASP A 117 -3.79 -9.93 20.52
CA ASP A 117 -2.98 -11.14 20.41
C ASP A 117 -3.38 -12.12 19.28
N ARG A 118 -4.54 -11.97 18.67
CA ARG A 118 -4.95 -12.75 17.50
C ARG A 118 -4.53 -12.13 16.17
N HIS A 119 -4.43 -10.81 16.13
CA HIS A 119 -4.07 -10.08 14.92
C HIS A 119 -2.83 -9.26 15.20
N ILE A 120 -1.67 -9.90 15.02
CA ILE A 120 -0.37 -9.25 15.07
C ILE A 120 0.28 -9.31 13.70
N CYS A 121 0.91 -8.22 13.27
CA CYS A 121 1.69 -8.23 12.04
C CYS A 121 3.17 -8.43 12.36
N VAL A 122 3.79 -9.48 11.80
CA VAL A 122 5.17 -9.87 12.14
C VAL A 122 6.17 -9.03 11.33
N GLU A 123 7.00 -8.26 12.04
CA GLU A 123 8.04 -7.39 11.45
C GLU A 123 9.46 -7.97 11.54
N ASP A 124 9.63 -9.12 12.19
CA ASP A 124 10.95 -9.75 12.36
C ASP A 124 11.33 -10.51 11.07
N VAL A 125 12.31 -10.01 10.35
CA VAL A 125 12.82 -10.63 9.11
C VAL A 125 13.37 -12.05 9.30
N ARG A 126 13.64 -12.47 10.54
CA ARG A 126 14.09 -13.84 10.87
C ARG A 126 12.94 -14.81 11.08
N SER A 127 11.71 -14.29 11.21
CA SER A 127 10.54 -15.12 11.41
C SER A 127 10.04 -15.73 10.10
N PRO A 128 9.61 -17.00 10.08
CA PRO A 128 8.93 -17.59 8.92
C PRO A 128 7.58 -16.92 8.63
N HIS A 129 7.07 -16.11 9.57
CA HIS A 129 5.82 -15.37 9.46
C HIS A 129 6.02 -13.88 9.08
N TYR A 130 7.23 -13.49 8.67
CA TYR A 130 7.53 -12.11 8.30
C TYR A 130 6.51 -11.53 7.32
N GLY A 131 5.98 -10.35 7.64
CA GLY A 131 4.98 -9.63 6.85
C GLY A 131 3.58 -10.25 6.86
N ARG A 132 3.32 -11.22 7.73
CA ARG A 132 2.01 -11.86 7.86
C ARG A 132 1.29 -11.42 9.11
N ILE A 133 -0.04 -11.40 9.03
CA ILE A 133 -0.91 -11.25 10.20
C ILE A 133 -1.22 -12.64 10.71
N VAL A 134 -0.88 -12.86 11.97
CA VAL A 134 -1.01 -14.18 12.63
C VAL A 134 -1.47 -14.02 14.09
N ASP A 135 -1.87 -15.14 14.69
CA ASP A 135 -2.09 -15.24 16.13
C ASP A 135 -0.73 -15.22 16.87
N ARG A 136 -0.69 -14.55 18.02
CA ARG A 136 0.50 -14.42 18.86
C ARG A 136 1.08 -15.77 19.27
N THR A 137 0.26 -16.80 19.38
CA THR A 137 0.67 -18.15 19.81
C THR A 137 1.55 -18.88 18.80
N VAL A 138 1.53 -18.49 17.52
CA VAL A 138 2.31 -19.18 16.47
C VAL A 138 3.72 -18.62 16.28
N ILE A 139 4.07 -17.52 16.99
CA ILE A 139 5.41 -16.93 16.87
C ILE A 139 6.26 -17.19 18.09
N ALA A 140 7.57 -17.31 17.90
CA ALA A 140 8.54 -17.55 18.98
C ALA A 140 8.61 -16.34 19.94
N PRO A 141 8.92 -16.57 21.23
CA PRO A 141 9.24 -15.48 22.16
C PRO A 141 10.35 -14.57 21.61
N GLY A 142 10.19 -13.26 21.79
CA GLY A 142 11.14 -12.25 21.29
C GLY A 142 11.04 -11.92 19.80
N THR A 143 10.10 -12.52 19.05
CA THR A 143 9.78 -12.10 17.67
C THR A 143 9.23 -10.68 17.70
N LYS A 144 9.76 -9.80 16.84
CA LYS A 144 9.25 -8.44 16.67
C LYS A 144 7.96 -8.43 15.89
N PHE A 145 6.93 -7.73 16.37
CA PHE A 145 5.64 -7.60 15.71
C PHE A 145 4.93 -6.30 16.07
N ASP A 146 3.96 -5.90 15.26
CA ASP A 146 3.00 -4.83 15.52
C ASP A 146 1.71 -5.42 16.10
N GLN A 147 1.30 -4.96 17.31
CA GLN A 147 0.04 -5.36 17.94
C GLN A 147 -1.10 -4.51 17.39
N MET A 148 -1.74 -5.00 16.35
CA MET A 148 -2.69 -4.20 15.57
C MET A 148 -3.87 -3.68 16.40
N ARG A 149 -4.37 -4.44 17.38
CA ARG A 149 -5.53 -4.02 18.19
C ARG A 149 -5.20 -2.89 19.17
N ASP A 150 -3.93 -2.75 19.57
CA ASP A 150 -3.49 -1.74 20.53
C ASP A 150 -3.08 -0.41 19.86
N GLU A 151 -2.97 -0.36 18.52
CA GLU A 151 -2.68 0.87 17.77
C GLU A 151 -4.00 1.60 17.40
N PRO A 152 -4.31 2.74 18.03
CA PRO A 152 -5.59 3.44 17.82
C PRO A 152 -5.85 3.86 16.38
N LEU A 153 -4.80 3.99 15.57
CA LEU A 153 -4.91 4.37 14.16
C LEU A 153 -5.47 3.23 13.29
N TYR A 154 -5.47 2.00 13.80
CA TYR A 154 -6.00 0.82 13.12
C TYR A 154 -7.49 0.53 13.42
N ARG A 155 -8.19 1.48 14.08
CA ARG A 155 -9.64 1.35 14.32
C ARG A 155 -10.48 1.25 13.04
N SER A 156 -9.92 1.68 11.91
CA SER A 156 -10.44 1.46 10.56
C SER A 156 -9.27 1.40 9.57
N GLY A 157 -9.31 0.43 8.64
CA GLY A 157 -8.26 0.30 7.63
C GLY A 157 -8.53 -0.76 6.58
N LEU A 158 -7.62 -0.86 5.63
CA LEU A 158 -7.59 -1.84 4.55
C LEU A 158 -6.21 -2.48 4.50
N PHE A 159 -6.15 -3.78 4.34
CA PHE A 159 -4.91 -4.47 4.07
C PHE A 159 -4.42 -4.13 2.66
N VAL A 160 -3.11 -3.97 2.51
CA VAL A 160 -2.45 -3.92 1.21
C VAL A 160 -1.63 -5.19 1.08
N ASP A 161 -1.92 -5.98 0.06
CA ASP A 161 -1.22 -7.25 -0.18
C ASP A 161 0.18 -6.99 -0.74
N TYR A 162 0.98 -6.30 0.07
CA TYR A 162 2.38 -6.03 -0.19
C TYR A 162 3.19 -7.33 0.01
N PRO A 163 3.91 -7.82 -1.03
CA PRO A 163 4.63 -9.08 -0.92
C PRO A 163 5.82 -8.94 0.04
N PRO A 164 5.82 -9.62 1.20
CA PRO A 164 6.95 -9.60 2.11
C PRO A 164 8.12 -10.38 1.49
N ASP A 165 9.31 -9.80 1.57
CA ASP A 165 10.55 -10.45 1.17
C ASP A 165 11.58 -10.30 2.30
N ALA A 166 11.70 -11.34 3.12
CA ALA A 166 12.61 -11.38 4.25
C ALA A 166 14.08 -11.34 3.80
N SER A 167 14.42 -11.94 2.67
CA SER A 167 15.81 -11.99 2.14
C SER A 167 16.26 -10.60 1.71
N ALA A 168 15.38 -9.84 1.10
CA ALA A 168 15.62 -8.47 0.70
C ALA A 168 15.37 -7.45 1.84
N LYS A 169 14.90 -7.90 3.03
CA LYS A 169 14.41 -7.04 4.11
C LYS A 169 13.46 -5.95 3.59
N GLY A 170 12.54 -6.37 2.72
CA GLY A 170 11.80 -5.49 1.81
C GLY A 170 10.69 -4.65 2.45
N GLY A 171 10.52 -4.71 3.76
CA GLY A 171 9.42 -4.07 4.47
C GLY A 171 8.23 -5.00 4.65
N SER A 172 7.41 -4.71 5.65
CA SER A 172 6.25 -5.50 6.06
C SER A 172 5.11 -4.61 6.50
N CYS A 173 3.93 -5.19 6.74
CA CYS A 173 2.84 -4.54 7.46
C CYS A 173 2.38 -3.22 6.80
N ILE A 174 2.09 -3.26 5.50
CA ILE A 174 1.63 -2.10 4.74
C ILE A 174 0.10 -2.08 4.69
N PHE A 175 -0.49 -1.00 5.18
CA PHE A 175 -1.94 -0.83 5.28
C PHE A 175 -2.37 0.54 4.75
N ILE A 176 -3.68 0.71 4.53
CA ILE A 176 -4.35 2.00 4.53
C ILE A 176 -5.05 2.12 5.88
N HIS A 177 -4.82 3.21 6.63
CA HIS A 177 -5.42 3.38 7.95
C HIS A 177 -5.69 4.87 8.29
N VAL A 178 -6.25 5.14 9.44
CA VAL A 178 -6.52 6.50 9.91
C VAL A 178 -5.20 7.19 10.26
N TRP A 179 -5.00 8.43 9.80
CA TRP A 179 -3.82 9.21 10.17
C TRP A 179 -3.85 9.71 11.61
N ARG A 180 -2.70 10.07 12.14
CA ARG A 180 -2.61 10.73 13.44
C ARG A 180 -3.06 12.19 13.34
N LYS A 181 -2.66 12.86 12.26
CA LYS A 181 -3.10 14.21 11.83
C LYS A 181 -2.64 14.47 10.39
N PRO A 182 -3.24 15.46 9.71
CA PRO A 182 -2.79 15.88 8.38
C PRO A 182 -1.29 16.20 8.35
N GLY A 183 -0.60 15.76 7.29
CA GLY A 183 0.82 16.02 7.06
C GLY A 183 1.80 15.19 7.88
N GLN A 184 1.36 14.46 8.92
CA GLN A 184 2.22 13.58 9.70
C GLN A 184 2.34 12.21 9.04
N GLY A 185 3.55 11.89 8.53
CA GLY A 185 3.84 10.61 7.88
C GLY A 185 3.79 9.41 8.82
N THR A 186 3.70 8.23 8.21
CA THR A 186 3.57 6.91 8.85
C THR A 186 4.90 6.19 8.98
N ALA A 187 4.89 4.97 9.51
CA ALA A 187 6.04 4.06 9.48
C ALA A 187 6.26 3.37 8.11
N GLY A 188 5.32 3.53 7.16
CA GLY A 188 5.37 2.94 5.82
C GLY A 188 3.99 2.73 5.19
N CYS A 189 2.93 2.82 5.95
CA CYS A 189 1.55 2.73 5.49
C CYS A 189 1.11 3.98 4.72
N VAL A 190 -0.07 3.92 4.10
CA VAL A 190 -0.83 5.08 3.61
C VAL A 190 -1.87 5.43 4.68
N ALA A 191 -2.04 6.71 5.00
CA ALA A 191 -3.04 7.10 5.98
C ALA A 191 -3.82 8.36 5.56
N LEU A 192 -5.10 8.43 5.98
CA LEU A 192 -6.05 9.48 5.64
C LEU A 192 -6.91 9.87 6.84
N ASP A 193 -7.80 10.83 6.64
CA ASP A 193 -8.89 11.10 7.56
C ASP A 193 -9.76 9.86 7.79
N GLU A 194 -10.29 9.70 8.99
CA GLU A 194 -11.10 8.53 9.35
C GLU A 194 -12.31 8.34 8.45
N LYS A 195 -13.01 9.43 8.14
CA LYS A 195 -14.16 9.37 7.24
C LYS A 195 -13.75 8.85 5.87
N ASP A 196 -12.64 9.31 5.33
CA ASP A 196 -12.13 8.87 4.04
C ASP A 196 -11.70 7.40 4.04
N VAL A 197 -11.12 6.91 5.16
CA VAL A 197 -10.80 5.49 5.32
C VAL A 197 -12.06 4.63 5.33
N VAL A 198 -13.11 5.05 6.06
CA VAL A 198 -14.40 4.33 6.12
C VAL A 198 -15.07 4.30 4.75
N ASP A 199 -15.12 5.45 4.05
CA ASP A 199 -15.67 5.53 2.69
C ASP A 199 -14.90 4.59 1.72
N LEU A 200 -13.56 4.52 1.84
CA LEU A 200 -12.72 3.60 1.06
C LEU A 200 -12.97 2.13 1.41
N GLN A 201 -13.23 1.81 2.68
CA GLN A 201 -13.59 0.44 3.07
C GLN A 201 -14.86 -0.02 2.38
N ASP A 202 -15.92 0.81 2.38
CA ASP A 202 -17.17 0.49 1.69
C ASP A 202 -16.97 0.35 0.18
N TRP A 203 -16.26 1.31 -0.39
CA TRP A 203 -16.01 1.33 -1.82
C TRP A 203 -15.12 0.16 -2.26
N ALA A 204 -14.00 -0.12 -1.58
CA ALA A 204 -13.05 -1.16 -1.98
C ALA A 204 -13.59 -2.58 -1.76
N SER A 205 -14.43 -2.80 -0.74
CA SER A 205 -14.99 -4.13 -0.44
C SER A 205 -16.01 -4.62 -1.47
N ALA A 206 -16.49 -3.77 -2.36
CA ALA A 206 -17.55 -4.12 -3.30
C ALA A 206 -17.04 -4.72 -4.63
N ALA A 207 -15.73 -4.64 -4.92
CA ALA A 207 -15.13 -5.20 -6.14
C ALA A 207 -13.60 -5.38 -6.01
N PRO A 208 -12.97 -6.19 -6.87
CA PRO A 208 -11.51 -6.32 -6.92
C PRO A 208 -10.85 -4.95 -7.07
N THR A 209 -10.02 -4.61 -6.09
CA THR A 209 -9.40 -3.28 -5.95
C THR A 209 -7.89 -3.40 -5.94
N ALA A 210 -7.21 -2.48 -6.63
CA ALA A 210 -5.77 -2.29 -6.55
C ALA A 210 -5.42 -0.91 -5.98
N ILE A 211 -4.23 -0.78 -5.42
CA ILE A 211 -3.63 0.50 -5.03
C ILE A 211 -2.32 0.71 -5.78
N ALA A 212 -2.16 1.89 -6.39
CA ALA A 212 -0.91 2.39 -6.92
C ALA A 212 -0.35 3.45 -5.96
N ILE A 213 0.83 3.24 -5.42
CA ILE A 213 1.55 4.18 -4.56
C ILE A 213 2.72 4.73 -5.35
N LEU A 214 2.75 6.05 -5.61
CA LEU A 214 3.65 6.65 -6.57
C LEU A 214 4.22 7.97 -6.07
N ALA A 215 5.45 8.28 -6.49
CA ALA A 215 5.92 9.66 -6.54
C ALA A 215 5.74 10.21 -7.96
N LYS A 216 5.40 11.49 -8.13
CA LYS A 216 5.26 12.11 -9.47
C LYS A 216 6.46 11.82 -10.39
N PRO A 217 7.73 11.90 -9.95
CA PRO A 217 8.87 11.56 -10.80
C PRO A 217 8.97 10.08 -11.21
N ALA A 218 8.30 9.17 -10.48
CA ALA A 218 8.29 7.74 -10.77
C ALA A 218 7.12 7.33 -11.68
N ALA A 219 6.03 8.10 -11.72
CA ALA A 219 4.81 7.78 -12.46
C ALA A 219 5.05 7.44 -13.96
N PRO A 220 5.92 8.12 -14.70
CA PRO A 220 6.17 7.77 -16.11
C PRO A 220 6.67 6.34 -16.33
N ARG A 221 7.23 5.67 -15.31
CA ARG A 221 7.68 4.28 -15.41
C ARG A 221 6.55 3.26 -15.36
N PHE A 222 5.34 3.73 -15.06
CA PHE A 222 4.10 2.94 -15.13
C PHE A 222 3.20 3.38 -16.30
N ALA A 223 3.77 4.12 -17.26
CA ALA A 223 3.03 4.63 -18.42
C ALA A 223 2.36 3.49 -19.19
N GLY A 224 1.09 3.70 -19.56
CA GLY A 224 0.25 2.68 -20.22
C GLY A 224 -0.46 1.71 -19.25
N CYS A 225 -0.12 1.72 -17.96
CA CYS A 225 -0.81 0.91 -16.94
C CYS A 225 -1.80 1.72 -16.10
N LEU A 226 -1.49 2.98 -15.83
CA LEU A 226 -2.29 3.86 -14.98
C LEU A 226 -3.12 4.85 -15.80
N PRO A 227 -4.21 5.41 -15.21
CA PRO A 227 -5.02 6.45 -15.86
C PRO A 227 -4.23 7.67 -16.25
#